data_314d88df83adbe1e0e229be775ee2a68
#
_entry.id   314d88df83adbe1e0e229be775ee2a68
#
_cell.length_a   1.000
_cell.length_b   1.000
_cell.length_c   1.000
_cell.angle_alpha   90.00
_cell.angle_beta   90.00
_cell.angle_gamma   90.00
#
_symmetry.space_group_name_H-M   'P 1'
#
loop_
_entity.id
_entity.type
_entity.pdbx_description
1 polymer ?
#
loop_
_entity_poly.entity_id
_entity_poly.type
_entity_poly.pdbx_seq_one_letter_code
_entity_poly.pdbx_strand_id
1 'polypeptide(L)'
;MYRPAHLFRALLLQPEAYRRVAARRHGSDVSSVLFVLVVYGLLAGWAMWLDRASGAGFETAAAFAIWGLLRWVLLALLLWFVGIHGFEGEGRLGEVFRATALAHVPLLLQIMPLEVRLANVVAATWFILALVVAAQAVLGLSIRRAAGTGVMAAAGLLIVSNVFLIPVAIFGVV
;
A
#
# COMPACT_ATOMS: atom_id res chain seq x y z
N MET A 1 -3.69 16.64 -5.35
CA MET A 1 -4.43 15.64 -6.15
C MET A 1 -3.45 14.88 -7.04
N TYR A 2 -3.54 13.56 -7.08
CA TYR A 2 -2.70 12.72 -7.94
C TYR A 2 -3.11 12.92 -9.40
N ARG A 3 -2.16 13.32 -10.26
CA ARG A 3 -2.43 13.46 -11.69
C ARG A 3 -2.33 12.07 -12.38
N PRO A 4 -3.17 11.76 -13.38
CA PRO A 4 -3.13 10.45 -14.06
C PRO A 4 -1.73 10.08 -14.57
N ALA A 5 -0.97 11.05 -15.07
CA ALA A 5 0.41 10.83 -15.52
C ALA A 5 1.35 10.34 -14.40
N HIS A 6 1.12 10.72 -13.13
CA HIS A 6 1.92 10.21 -12.01
C HIS A 6 1.54 8.77 -11.66
N LEU A 7 0.24 8.43 -11.75
CA LEU A 7 -0.24 7.08 -11.50
C LEU A 7 0.33 6.10 -12.54
N PHE A 8 0.29 6.50 -13.82
CA PHE A 8 0.86 5.69 -14.90
C PHE A 8 2.38 5.49 -14.74
N ARG A 9 3.12 6.55 -14.40
CA ARG A 9 4.56 6.46 -14.15
C ARG A 9 4.90 5.63 -12.90
N ALA A 10 4.05 5.66 -11.88
CA ALA A 10 4.19 4.81 -10.71
C ALA A 10 3.96 3.34 -11.05
N LEU A 11 2.97 3.06 -11.90
CA LEU A 11 2.73 1.70 -12.41
C LEU A 11 3.94 1.19 -13.20
N LEU A 12 4.64 2.08 -13.93
CA LEU A 12 5.90 1.78 -14.63
C LEU A 12 7.14 1.78 -13.70
N LEU A 13 6.96 1.85 -12.39
CA LEU A 13 8.02 1.84 -11.38
C LEU A 13 9.10 2.93 -11.59
N GLN A 14 8.70 4.11 -12.09
CA GLN A 14 9.62 5.23 -12.31
C GLN A 14 9.90 5.98 -11.00
N PRO A 15 11.15 6.01 -10.47
CA PRO A 15 11.48 6.63 -9.18
C PRO A 15 11.11 8.11 -9.10
N GLU A 16 11.16 8.83 -10.22
CA GLU A 16 10.84 10.25 -10.31
C GLU A 16 9.37 10.53 -9.95
N ALA A 17 8.45 9.60 -10.22
CA ALA A 17 7.04 9.74 -9.84
C ALA A 17 6.90 9.77 -8.30
N TYR A 18 7.61 8.88 -7.62
CA TYR A 18 7.63 8.79 -6.16
C TYR A 18 8.29 10.00 -5.52
N ARG A 19 9.45 10.45 -6.03
CA ARG A 19 10.14 11.66 -5.56
C ARG A 19 9.28 12.90 -5.71
N ARG A 20 8.62 13.10 -6.85
CA ARG A 20 7.75 14.26 -7.11
C ARG A 20 6.53 14.29 -6.20
N VAL A 21 5.94 13.14 -5.91
CA VAL A 21 4.80 13.05 -4.98
C VAL A 21 5.27 13.25 -3.54
N ALA A 22 6.37 12.68 -3.16
CA ALA A 22 6.97 12.81 -1.83
C ALA A 22 7.34 14.27 -1.51
N ALA A 23 7.89 15.02 -2.45
CA ALA A 23 8.34 16.40 -2.27
C ALA A 23 7.21 17.44 -2.07
N ARG A 24 5.95 17.09 -2.29
CA ARG A 24 4.80 18.00 -2.13
C ARG A 24 4.53 18.26 -0.65
N ARG A 25 4.57 19.54 -0.24
CA ARG A 25 4.43 19.93 1.18
C ARG A 25 3.01 20.31 1.63
N HIS A 26 2.12 20.78 0.75
CA HIS A 26 0.80 21.28 1.13
C HIS A 26 -0.36 20.41 0.64
N GLY A 27 -1.28 20.00 1.54
CA GLY A 27 -2.51 19.27 1.22
C GLY A 27 -2.30 17.83 0.70
N SER A 28 -1.04 17.38 0.61
CA SER A 28 -0.70 16.09 0.03
C SER A 28 -0.96 14.91 0.96
N ASP A 29 -0.98 15.14 2.27
CA ASP A 29 -1.21 14.07 3.24
C ASP A 29 -2.68 13.67 3.23
N VAL A 30 -3.61 14.62 3.22
CA VAL A 30 -5.04 14.36 3.05
C VAL A 30 -5.32 13.70 1.70
N SER A 31 -4.68 14.17 0.62
CA SER A 31 -4.84 13.54 -0.70
C SER A 31 -4.29 12.12 -0.75
N SER A 32 -3.28 11.78 0.06
CA SER A 32 -2.76 10.42 0.18
C SER A 32 -3.72 9.50 0.92
N VAL A 33 -4.30 9.97 2.02
CA VAL A 33 -5.35 9.25 2.76
C VAL A 33 -6.56 8.97 1.84
N LEU A 34 -7.08 10.00 1.18
CA LEU A 34 -8.21 9.87 0.25
C LEU A 34 -7.89 8.92 -0.90
N PHE A 35 -6.68 8.98 -1.44
CA PHE A 35 -6.27 8.09 -2.52
C PHE A 35 -6.26 6.62 -2.07
N VAL A 36 -5.68 6.32 -0.91
CA VAL A 36 -5.65 4.96 -0.35
C VAL A 36 -7.06 4.47 -0.05
N LEU A 37 -7.93 5.31 0.53
CA LEU A 37 -9.34 4.97 0.75
C LEU A 37 -10.07 4.64 -0.56
N VAL A 38 -9.83 5.41 -1.62
CA VAL A 38 -10.41 5.12 -2.94
C VAL A 38 -9.92 3.79 -3.48
N VAL A 39 -8.60 3.50 -3.40
CA VAL A 39 -8.05 2.21 -3.85
C VAL A 39 -8.71 1.06 -3.11
N TYR A 40 -8.75 1.09 -1.79
CA TYR A 40 -9.36 0.01 -1.01
C TYR A 40 -10.88 -0.04 -1.13
N GLY A 41 -11.54 1.10 -1.32
CA GLY A 41 -12.98 1.14 -1.62
C GLY A 41 -13.33 0.47 -2.94
N LEU A 42 -12.52 0.70 -4.00
CA LEU A 42 -12.69 0.03 -5.29
C LEU A 42 -12.44 -1.48 -5.18
N LEU A 43 -11.38 -1.89 -4.45
CA LEU A 43 -11.08 -3.31 -4.21
C LEU A 43 -12.21 -3.99 -3.42
N ALA A 44 -12.74 -3.33 -2.39
CA ALA A 44 -13.87 -3.83 -1.63
C ALA A 44 -15.13 -3.99 -2.49
N GLY A 45 -15.47 -2.97 -3.28
CA GLY A 45 -16.60 -3.01 -4.21
C GLY A 45 -16.46 -4.13 -5.24
N TRP A 46 -15.26 -4.34 -5.75
CA TRP A 46 -14.95 -5.44 -6.66
C TRP A 46 -15.11 -6.82 -5.99
N ALA A 47 -14.58 -6.99 -4.78
CA ALA A 47 -14.73 -8.23 -4.02
C ALA A 47 -16.20 -8.56 -3.74
N MET A 48 -17.01 -7.55 -3.33
CA MET A 48 -18.45 -7.71 -3.15
C MET A 48 -19.19 -8.05 -4.45
N TRP A 49 -18.73 -7.49 -5.59
CA TRP A 49 -19.32 -7.81 -6.89
C TRP A 49 -19.04 -9.27 -7.28
N LEU A 50 -17.85 -9.79 -6.98
CA LEU A 50 -17.49 -11.19 -7.23
C LEU A 50 -18.25 -12.14 -6.30
N ASP A 51 -18.45 -11.76 -5.05
CA ASP A 51 -19.08 -12.59 -4.02
C ASP A 51 -20.50 -12.09 -3.68
N ARG A 52 -21.33 -11.93 -4.70
CA ARG A 52 -22.72 -11.51 -4.55
C ARG A 52 -23.57 -12.49 -3.72
N ALA A 53 -23.13 -13.74 -3.64
CA ALA A 53 -23.84 -14.79 -2.94
C ALA A 53 -23.67 -14.72 -1.40
N SER A 54 -22.59 -14.07 -0.91
CA SER A 54 -22.32 -13.98 0.53
C SER A 54 -23.23 -13.02 1.29
N GLY A 55 -23.97 -12.15 0.58
CA GLY A 55 -24.76 -11.10 1.22
C GLY A 55 -23.94 -10.00 1.90
N ALA A 56 -22.64 -9.91 1.61
CA ALA A 56 -21.74 -8.89 2.15
C ALA A 56 -22.26 -7.49 1.79
N GLY A 57 -22.56 -6.70 2.82
CA GLY A 57 -23.15 -5.37 2.70
C GLY A 57 -22.11 -4.25 2.69
N PHE A 58 -22.59 -3.02 2.65
CA PHE A 58 -21.77 -1.80 2.71
C PHE A 58 -20.86 -1.76 3.94
N GLU A 59 -21.30 -2.31 5.07
CA GLU A 59 -20.51 -2.38 6.32
C GLU A 59 -19.21 -3.17 6.12
N THR A 60 -19.28 -4.31 5.41
CA THR A 60 -18.11 -5.13 5.10
C THR A 60 -17.13 -4.37 4.21
N ALA A 61 -17.63 -3.64 3.19
CA ALA A 61 -16.78 -2.81 2.33
C ALA A 61 -16.12 -1.66 3.09
N ALA A 62 -16.87 -1.00 3.97
CA ALA A 62 -16.35 0.07 4.82
C ALA A 62 -15.26 -0.45 5.78
N ALA A 63 -15.52 -1.58 6.44
CA ALA A 63 -14.55 -2.24 7.32
C ALA A 63 -13.26 -2.61 6.56
N PHE A 64 -13.39 -3.16 5.36
CA PHE A 64 -12.24 -3.49 4.50
C PHE A 64 -11.44 -2.24 4.10
N ALA A 65 -12.10 -1.13 3.75
CA ALA A 65 -11.43 0.12 3.41
C ALA A 65 -10.70 0.73 4.61
N ILE A 66 -11.32 0.73 5.79
CA ILE A 66 -10.69 1.19 7.05
C ILE A 66 -9.49 0.33 7.39
N TRP A 67 -9.63 -0.99 7.30
CA TRP A 67 -8.53 -1.93 7.54
C TRP A 67 -7.38 -1.72 6.55
N GLY A 68 -7.68 -1.49 5.28
CA GLY A 68 -6.70 -1.14 4.27
C GLY A 68 -5.93 0.15 4.60
N LEU A 69 -6.64 1.17 5.10
CA LEU A 69 -6.02 2.42 5.55
C LEU A 69 -5.07 2.19 6.74
N LEU A 70 -5.49 1.41 7.74
CA LEU A 70 -4.66 1.07 8.89
C LEU A 70 -3.39 0.30 8.47
N ARG A 71 -3.53 -0.67 7.57
CA ARG A 71 -2.40 -1.41 7.00
C ARG A 71 -1.44 -0.51 6.25
N TRP A 72 -1.94 0.46 5.48
CA TRP A 72 -1.08 1.44 4.81
C TRP A 72 -0.30 2.29 5.79
N VAL A 73 -0.95 2.82 6.84
CA VAL A 73 -0.29 3.61 7.89
C VAL A 73 0.83 2.78 8.53
N LEU A 74 0.52 1.55 8.94
CA LEU A 74 1.49 0.66 9.57
C LEU A 74 2.65 0.32 8.61
N LEU A 75 2.36 0.03 7.35
CA LEU A 75 3.38 -0.25 6.35
C LEU A 75 4.31 0.94 6.13
N ALA A 76 3.77 2.16 6.06
CA ALA A 76 4.56 3.37 5.90
C ALA A 76 5.46 3.63 7.12
N LEU A 77 4.94 3.39 8.34
CA LEU A 77 5.72 3.47 9.58
C LEU A 77 6.85 2.43 9.61
N LEU A 78 6.54 1.18 9.28
CA LEU A 78 7.53 0.11 9.23
C LEU A 78 8.60 0.38 8.18
N LEU A 79 8.20 0.82 6.96
CA LEU A 79 9.14 1.15 5.89
C LEU A 79 10.07 2.29 6.29
N TRP A 80 9.54 3.32 6.92
CA TRP A 80 10.32 4.44 7.43
C TRP A 80 11.25 3.99 8.56
N PHE A 81 10.73 3.29 9.58
CA PHE A 81 11.50 2.85 10.74
C PHE A 81 12.65 1.93 10.33
N VAL A 82 12.37 0.89 9.54
CA VAL A 82 13.38 -0.06 9.06
C VAL A 82 14.38 0.65 8.15
N GLY A 83 13.91 1.55 7.27
CA GLY A 83 14.78 2.27 6.36
C GLY A 83 15.76 3.21 7.06
N ILE A 84 15.31 3.94 8.08
CA ILE A 84 16.17 4.86 8.85
C ILE A 84 17.09 4.10 9.80
N HIS A 85 16.55 3.20 10.60
CA HIS A 85 17.32 2.57 11.70
C HIS A 85 18.06 1.30 11.25
N GLY A 86 17.53 0.58 10.25
CA GLY A 86 18.14 -0.65 9.76
C GLY A 86 19.09 -0.45 8.58
N PHE A 87 18.86 0.57 7.76
CA PHE A 87 19.60 0.77 6.52
C PHE A 87 20.16 2.19 6.33
N GLU A 88 20.12 3.03 7.36
CA GLU A 88 20.70 4.38 7.38
C GLU A 88 20.13 5.32 6.27
N GLY A 89 18.84 5.23 6.02
CA GLY A 89 18.15 6.11 5.08
C GLY A 89 17.92 7.52 5.67
N GLU A 90 17.64 8.52 4.81
CA GLU A 90 17.54 9.93 5.23
C GLU A 90 16.15 10.56 5.01
N GLY A 91 15.13 9.78 4.64
CA GLY A 91 13.79 10.27 4.30
C GLY A 91 12.94 10.69 5.49
N ARG A 92 12.06 11.68 5.29
CA ARG A 92 11.07 12.11 6.29
C ARG A 92 9.84 11.20 6.27
N LEU A 93 9.24 10.96 7.43
CA LEU A 93 8.05 10.11 7.55
C LEU A 93 6.92 10.52 6.59
N GLY A 94 6.59 11.82 6.49
CA GLY A 94 5.55 12.31 5.59
C GLY A 94 5.84 12.05 4.10
N GLU A 95 7.11 12.03 3.70
CA GLU A 95 7.53 11.68 2.33
C GLU A 95 7.28 10.20 2.06
N VAL A 96 7.59 9.34 3.05
CA VAL A 96 7.34 7.90 2.97
C VAL A 96 5.84 7.62 2.90
N PHE A 97 5.00 8.30 3.70
CA PHE A 97 3.54 8.17 3.62
C PHE A 97 3.01 8.47 2.21
N ARG A 98 3.46 9.56 1.60
CA ARG A 98 3.03 9.94 0.25
C ARG A 98 3.51 8.97 -0.84
N ALA A 99 4.75 8.51 -0.73
CA ALA A 99 5.32 7.55 -1.67
C ALA A 99 4.65 6.18 -1.56
N THR A 100 4.41 5.70 -0.32
CA THR A 100 3.73 4.41 -0.10
C THR A 100 2.28 4.46 -0.54
N ALA A 101 1.56 5.59 -0.39
CA ALA A 101 0.23 5.73 -0.96
C ALA A 101 0.25 5.49 -2.47
N LEU A 102 1.22 6.11 -3.19
CA LEU A 102 1.37 5.89 -4.63
C LEU A 102 1.73 4.44 -4.98
N ALA A 103 2.47 3.75 -4.11
CA ALA A 103 2.82 2.34 -4.29
C ALA A 103 1.59 1.39 -4.27
N HIS A 104 0.39 1.86 -3.83
CA HIS A 104 -0.84 1.06 -3.86
C HIS A 104 -1.50 1.00 -5.26
N VAL A 105 -1.04 1.82 -6.23
CA VAL A 105 -1.58 1.79 -7.61
C VAL A 105 -1.60 0.40 -8.23
N PRO A 106 -0.55 -0.44 -8.11
CA PRO A 106 -0.57 -1.79 -8.66
C PRO A 106 -1.67 -2.69 -8.12
N LEU A 107 -2.18 -2.45 -6.90
CA LEU A 107 -3.26 -3.25 -6.34
C LEU A 107 -4.55 -3.14 -7.17
N LEU A 108 -4.74 -2.05 -7.92
CA LEU A 108 -5.88 -1.89 -8.84
C LEU A 108 -5.85 -2.91 -9.99
N LEU A 109 -4.73 -3.58 -10.25
CA LEU A 109 -4.66 -4.68 -11.21
C LEU A 109 -5.55 -5.86 -10.80
N GLN A 110 -5.92 -5.98 -9.52
CA GLN A 110 -6.85 -7.01 -9.05
C GLN A 110 -8.27 -6.85 -9.61
N ILE A 111 -8.63 -5.64 -10.07
CA ILE A 111 -9.95 -5.35 -10.67
C ILE A 111 -9.99 -5.74 -12.16
N MET A 112 -8.85 -6.08 -12.77
CA MET A 112 -8.81 -6.46 -14.16
C MET A 112 -9.50 -7.82 -14.39
N PRO A 113 -10.11 -8.04 -15.57
CA PRO A 113 -10.80 -9.29 -15.91
C PRO A 113 -9.78 -10.42 -16.23
N LEU A 114 -8.91 -10.71 -15.28
CA LEU A 114 -7.96 -11.80 -15.29
C LEU A 114 -8.45 -12.89 -14.33
N GLU A 115 -7.88 -14.09 -14.47
CA GLU A 115 -8.08 -15.11 -13.44
C GLU A 115 -7.64 -14.55 -12.08
N VAL A 116 -8.50 -14.70 -11.05
CA VAL A 116 -8.36 -14.03 -9.75
C VAL A 116 -7.02 -14.31 -9.09
N ARG A 117 -6.53 -15.56 -9.15
CA ARG A 117 -5.24 -15.93 -8.57
C ARG A 117 -4.09 -15.24 -9.30
N LEU A 118 -4.14 -15.21 -10.62
CA LEU A 118 -3.12 -14.56 -11.44
C LEU A 118 -3.11 -13.05 -11.18
N ALA A 119 -4.28 -12.40 -11.15
CA ALA A 119 -4.42 -10.99 -10.84
C ALA A 119 -3.81 -10.65 -9.46
N ASN A 120 -4.09 -11.46 -8.44
CA ASN A 120 -3.55 -11.28 -7.09
C ASN A 120 -2.03 -11.43 -7.05
N VAL A 121 -1.46 -12.46 -7.69
CA VAL A 121 -0.01 -12.68 -7.72
C VAL A 121 0.70 -11.53 -8.44
N VAL A 122 0.18 -11.11 -9.60
CA VAL A 122 0.74 -10.00 -10.37
C VAL A 122 0.67 -8.70 -9.55
N ALA A 123 -0.50 -8.37 -9.01
CA ALA A 123 -0.69 -7.15 -8.22
C ALA A 123 0.21 -7.13 -6.97
N ALA A 124 0.31 -8.25 -6.23
CA ALA A 124 1.15 -8.35 -5.04
C ALA A 124 2.64 -8.21 -5.38
N THR A 125 3.10 -8.89 -6.44
CA THR A 125 4.50 -8.78 -6.89
C THR A 125 4.83 -7.36 -7.30
N TRP A 126 3.95 -6.72 -8.09
CA TRP A 126 4.14 -5.35 -8.55
C TRP A 126 4.10 -4.35 -7.39
N PHE A 127 3.23 -4.57 -6.41
CA PHE A 127 3.16 -3.78 -5.19
C PHE A 127 4.47 -3.83 -4.39
N ILE A 128 5.07 -5.01 -4.21
CA ILE A 128 6.37 -5.16 -3.54
C ILE A 128 7.46 -4.39 -4.30
N LEU A 129 7.50 -4.53 -5.63
CA LEU A 129 8.44 -3.76 -6.46
C LEU A 129 8.23 -2.25 -6.33
N ALA A 130 6.97 -1.81 -6.30
CA ALA A 130 6.61 -0.41 -6.08
C ALA A 130 7.07 0.12 -4.71
N LEU A 131 6.98 -0.70 -3.65
CA LEU A 131 7.51 -0.36 -2.33
C LEU A 131 9.04 -0.23 -2.33
N VAL A 132 9.75 -1.11 -3.02
CA VAL A 132 11.20 -1.03 -3.17
C VAL A 132 11.60 0.27 -3.88
N VAL A 133 10.91 0.61 -4.97
CA VAL A 133 11.16 1.85 -5.72
C VAL A 133 10.81 3.08 -4.87
N ALA A 134 9.71 3.04 -4.10
CA ALA A 134 9.34 4.10 -3.17
C ALA A 134 10.42 4.30 -2.09
N ALA A 135 10.89 3.22 -1.45
CA ALA A 135 11.96 3.25 -0.47
C ALA A 135 13.25 3.83 -1.05
N GLN A 136 13.68 3.36 -2.22
CA GLN A 136 14.84 3.89 -2.91
C GLN A 136 14.71 5.39 -3.21
N ALA A 137 13.56 5.80 -3.72
CA ALA A 137 13.32 7.16 -4.19
C ALA A 137 13.28 8.19 -3.04
N VAL A 138 12.79 7.80 -1.86
CA VAL A 138 12.48 8.70 -0.75
C VAL A 138 13.49 8.60 0.39
N LEU A 139 14.02 7.40 0.66
CA LEU A 139 15.00 7.19 1.72
C LEU A 139 16.46 7.31 1.23
N GLY A 140 16.69 7.56 -0.07
CA GLY A 140 18.04 7.67 -0.61
C GLY A 140 18.83 6.35 -0.64
N LEU A 141 18.15 5.21 -0.47
CA LEU A 141 18.80 3.91 -0.34
C LEU A 141 19.29 3.36 -1.69
N SER A 142 20.37 2.57 -1.66
CA SER A 142 20.71 1.71 -2.79
C SER A 142 19.61 0.67 -3.04
N ILE A 143 19.53 0.14 -4.25
CA ILE A 143 18.48 -0.84 -4.62
C ILE A 143 18.46 -2.06 -3.69
N ARG A 144 19.63 -2.55 -3.26
CA ARG A 144 19.74 -3.70 -2.35
C ARG A 144 19.20 -3.37 -0.96
N ARG A 145 19.56 -2.20 -0.40
CA ARG A 145 19.05 -1.72 0.90
C ARG A 145 17.55 -1.44 0.82
N ALA A 146 17.08 -0.82 -0.24
CA ALA A 146 15.65 -0.58 -0.47
C ALA A 146 14.85 -1.88 -0.58
N ALA A 147 15.38 -2.91 -1.26
CA ALA A 147 14.76 -4.22 -1.30
C ALA A 147 14.68 -4.87 0.09
N GLY A 148 15.77 -4.83 0.87
CA GLY A 148 15.78 -5.29 2.26
C GLY A 148 14.74 -4.56 3.11
N THR A 149 14.69 -3.22 3.02
CA THR A 149 13.69 -2.40 3.72
C THR A 149 12.25 -2.79 3.33
N GLY A 150 11.97 -2.95 2.04
CA GLY A 150 10.64 -3.33 1.54
C GLY A 150 10.21 -4.71 2.01
N VAL A 151 11.10 -5.70 1.93
CA VAL A 151 10.83 -7.08 2.40
C VAL A 151 10.60 -7.11 3.91
N MET A 152 11.47 -6.47 4.70
CA MET A 152 11.32 -6.43 6.16
C MET A 152 10.04 -5.71 6.60
N ALA A 153 9.69 -4.59 5.95
CA ALA A 153 8.44 -3.87 6.22
C ALA A 153 7.21 -4.72 5.87
N ALA A 154 7.23 -5.42 4.73
CA ALA A 154 6.15 -6.32 4.32
C ALA A 154 6.02 -7.51 5.28
N ALA A 155 7.13 -8.12 5.69
CA ALA A 155 7.14 -9.21 6.67
C ALA A 155 6.61 -8.73 8.05
N GLY A 156 7.05 -7.57 8.51
CA GLY A 156 6.55 -6.95 9.74
C GLY A 156 5.05 -6.69 9.67
N LEU A 157 4.55 -6.19 8.54
CA LEU A 157 3.12 -5.99 8.32
C LEU A 157 2.34 -7.30 8.39
N LEU A 158 2.86 -8.38 7.78
CA LEU A 158 2.23 -9.70 7.83
C LEU A 158 2.17 -10.23 9.27
N ILE A 159 3.25 -10.12 10.03
CA ILE A 159 3.30 -10.55 11.43
C ILE A 159 2.25 -9.79 12.26
N VAL A 160 2.26 -8.45 12.19
CA VAL A 160 1.32 -7.62 12.95
C VAL A 160 -0.12 -7.91 12.53
N SER A 161 -0.40 -8.02 11.22
CA SER A 161 -1.74 -8.34 10.72
C SER A 161 -2.25 -9.67 11.25
N ASN A 162 -1.40 -10.70 11.32
CA ASN A 162 -1.80 -12.00 11.86
C ASN A 162 -2.01 -11.95 13.38
N VAL A 163 -1.16 -11.23 14.13
CA VAL A 163 -1.32 -11.07 15.59
C VAL A 163 -2.66 -10.39 15.93
N PHE A 164 -3.10 -9.41 15.13
CA PHE A 164 -4.40 -8.77 15.35
C PHE A 164 -5.59 -9.61 14.87
N LEU A 165 -5.43 -10.47 13.86
CA LEU A 165 -6.50 -11.35 13.39
C LEU A 165 -6.77 -12.55 14.31
N ILE A 166 -5.74 -13.05 15.00
CA ILE A 166 -5.89 -14.19 15.92
C ILE A 166 -6.92 -13.92 17.03
N PRO A 167 -6.88 -12.78 17.76
CA PRO A 167 -7.89 -12.49 18.77
C PRO A 167 -9.31 -12.39 18.19
N VAL A 168 -9.47 -11.78 17.02
CA VAL A 168 -10.78 -11.65 16.34
C VAL A 168 -11.36 -13.02 16.02
N ALA A 169 -10.54 -13.95 15.53
CA ALA A 169 -10.95 -15.33 15.25
C ALA A 169 -11.25 -16.14 16.51
N ILE A 170 -10.50 -15.92 17.61
CA ILE A 170 -10.68 -16.66 18.88
C ILE A 170 -11.89 -16.16 19.65
N PHE A 171 -12.14 -14.86 19.66
CA PHE A 171 -13.22 -14.26 20.46
C PHE A 171 -14.54 -14.13 19.70
N GLY A 172 -14.64 -14.64 18.45
CA GLY A 172 -15.90 -14.74 17.72
C GLY A 172 -16.59 -13.38 17.45
N VAL A 173 -15.80 -12.31 17.27
CA VAL A 173 -16.31 -10.96 17.02
C VAL A 173 -16.56 -10.73 15.53
N VAL A 174 -16.74 -11.82 14.77
CA VAL A 174 -17.19 -11.78 13.35
C VAL A 174 -18.32 -12.78 13.19
#